data_c92ba15728c8c1b2381b7bbe10f7d7ff
#
_entry.id   c92ba15728c8c1b2381b7bbe10f7d7ff
#
_cell.length_a   1.000
_cell.length_b   1.000
_cell.length_c   1.000
_cell.angle_alpha   90.00
_cell.angle_beta   90.00
_cell.angle_gamma   90.00
#
_symmetry.space_group_name_H-M   'P 1'
#
loop_
_entity.id
_entity.type
_entity.pdbx_description
1 polymer ?
#
loop_
_entity_poly.entity_id
_entity_poly.type
_entity_poly.pdbx_seq_one_letter_code
_entity_poly.pdbx_strand_id
1 'polypeptide(L)'
;CLSRGNAITTLPSQESYMVIDSGTGKNEGETISSTYILREKLLRAQTPHTFVLRELTAMMEEAEDRGITYSQSVFTLANELGHVPLHTAEGEMMNFKLTLPSDITIFQAILHETRG
;
A
#
# COMPACT_ATOMS: atom_id res chain seq x y z
N CYS A 1 -11.24 -12.54 2.69
CA CYS A 1 -11.75 -12.52 1.32
C CYS A 1 -13.04 -13.32 1.16
N LEU A 2 -13.11 -14.57 1.66
CA LEU A 2 -14.27 -15.44 1.50
C LEU A 2 -15.59 -14.83 2.00
N SER A 3 -15.55 -14.08 3.10
CA SER A 3 -16.75 -13.49 3.69
C SER A 3 -17.03 -12.07 3.22
N ARG A 4 -16.04 -11.35 2.68
CA ARG A 4 -16.14 -9.91 2.40
C ARG A 4 -15.75 -9.50 0.97
N GLY A 5 -15.30 -10.45 0.15
CA GLY A 5 -14.97 -10.23 -1.26
C GLY A 5 -13.53 -9.78 -1.53
N ASN A 6 -12.89 -9.13 -0.58
CA ASN A 6 -11.48 -8.74 -0.68
C ASN A 6 -10.81 -8.72 0.70
N ALA A 7 -9.50 -8.75 0.71
CA ALA A 7 -8.71 -8.59 1.93
C ALA A 7 -7.32 -8.04 1.58
N ILE A 8 -6.98 -6.91 2.16
CA ILE A 8 -5.67 -6.28 2.03
C ILE A 8 -4.93 -6.45 3.34
N THR A 9 -3.75 -7.05 3.29
CA THR A 9 -2.91 -7.20 4.48
C THR A 9 -2.41 -5.84 4.94
N THR A 10 -2.66 -5.50 6.20
CA THR A 10 -2.31 -4.18 6.74
C THR A 10 -1.77 -4.25 8.16
N LEU A 11 -1.01 -3.21 8.51
CA LEU A 11 -0.63 -2.91 9.89
C LEU A 11 -1.00 -1.47 10.21
N PRO A 12 -1.32 -1.14 11.47
CA PRO A 12 -1.42 0.25 11.89
C PRO A 12 -0.13 1.01 11.61
N SER A 13 -0.24 2.24 11.11
CA SER A 13 0.93 3.08 10.89
C SER A 13 1.53 3.52 12.23
N GLN A 14 2.85 3.37 12.37
CA GLN A 14 3.61 3.88 13.51
C GLN A 14 4.40 5.14 13.17
N GLU A 15 4.44 5.48 11.89
CA GLU A 15 5.14 6.65 11.38
C GLU A 15 4.22 7.87 11.33
N SER A 16 4.79 9.04 11.50
CA SER A 16 4.08 10.32 11.30
C SER A 16 4.28 10.78 9.86
N TYR A 17 3.21 11.23 9.23
CA TYR A 17 3.22 11.66 7.83
C TYR A 17 2.76 13.09 7.67
N MET A 18 3.44 13.80 6.77
CA MET A 18 3.08 15.13 6.32
C MET A 18 2.64 15.06 4.86
N VAL A 19 1.74 15.94 4.45
CA VAL A 19 1.30 16.03 3.06
C VAL A 19 2.09 17.12 2.37
N ILE A 20 2.65 16.82 1.19
CA ILE A 20 3.39 17.79 0.39
C ILE A 20 2.40 18.79 -0.20
N ASP A 21 2.67 20.08 -0.03
CA ASP A 21 1.87 21.16 -0.62
C ASP A 21 1.98 21.13 -2.15
N SER A 22 0.85 21.41 -2.83
CA SER A 22 0.80 21.49 -4.28
C SER A 22 1.79 22.54 -4.82
N GLY A 23 2.46 22.22 -5.92
CA GLY A 23 3.45 23.12 -6.52
C GLY A 23 4.83 23.05 -5.87
N THR A 24 5.04 22.17 -4.90
CA THR A 24 6.34 21.91 -4.28
C THR A 24 6.77 20.47 -4.53
N GLY A 25 8.06 20.22 -4.66
CA GLY A 25 8.55 18.89 -4.87
C GLY A 25 9.96 18.84 -5.44
N LYS A 26 10.39 17.63 -5.78
CA LYS A 26 11.77 17.31 -6.15
C LYS A 26 12.37 18.16 -7.27
N ASN A 27 11.55 18.65 -8.17
CA ASN A 27 12.00 19.40 -9.36
C ASN A 27 11.78 20.91 -9.25
N GLU A 28 11.23 21.41 -8.15
CA GLU A 28 10.83 22.81 -7.99
C GLU A 28 11.52 23.51 -6.82
N GLY A 29 12.59 22.91 -6.30
CA GLY A 29 13.35 23.48 -5.20
C GLY A 29 12.88 22.95 -3.84
N GLU A 30 12.41 23.82 -2.96
CA GLU A 30 12.05 23.47 -1.59
C GLU A 30 10.72 22.71 -1.53
N THR A 31 10.70 21.59 -0.79
CA THR A 31 9.47 20.86 -0.48
C THR A 31 8.90 21.38 0.83
N ILE A 32 7.66 21.85 0.81
CA ILE A 32 6.97 22.36 1.99
C ILE A 32 5.68 21.58 2.27
N SER A 33 5.27 21.61 3.53
CA SER A 33 4.05 20.96 3.98
C SER A 33 3.33 21.81 5.00
N SER A 34 2.03 21.98 4.80
CA SER A 34 1.15 22.74 5.69
C SER A 34 0.09 21.86 6.36
N THR A 35 0.05 20.58 6.02
CA THR A 35 -0.94 19.63 6.55
C THR A 35 -0.30 18.31 6.91
N TYR A 36 -0.99 17.55 7.74
CA TYR A 36 -0.58 16.20 8.14
C TYR A 36 -1.80 15.26 8.15
N ILE A 37 -1.53 13.97 8.18
CA ILE A 37 -2.55 12.96 8.36
C ILE A 37 -2.33 12.30 9.70
N LEU A 38 -3.37 12.23 10.53
CA LEU A 38 -3.31 11.53 11.81
C LEU A 38 -2.94 10.07 11.61
N ARG A 39 -1.92 9.64 12.34
CA ARG A 39 -1.42 8.26 12.29
C ARG A 39 -2.52 7.22 12.52
N GLU A 40 -3.46 7.52 13.39
CA GLU A 40 -4.60 6.67 13.73
C GLU A 40 -5.56 6.44 12.57
N LYS A 41 -5.48 7.27 11.53
CA LYS A 41 -6.28 7.14 10.30
C LYS A 41 -5.55 6.44 9.17
N LEU A 42 -4.32 5.99 9.42
CA LEU A 42 -3.46 5.38 8.41
C LEU A 42 -3.22 3.92 8.69
N LEU A 43 -3.29 3.13 7.64
CA LEU A 43 -2.84 1.74 7.62
C LEU A 43 -1.68 1.61 6.64
N ARG A 44 -0.67 0.86 7.05
CA ARG A 44 0.42 0.47 6.18
C ARG A 44 0.00 -0.78 5.41
N ALA A 45 -0.09 -0.69 4.10
CA ALA A 45 -0.43 -1.83 3.26
C ALA A 45 0.79 -2.76 3.11
N GLN A 46 0.53 -4.05 3.23
CA GLN A 46 1.50 -5.12 2.97
C GLN A 46 0.94 -6.04 1.89
N THR A 47 1.71 -6.99 1.44
CA THR A 47 1.24 -8.11 0.63
C THR A 47 0.99 -9.33 1.53
N PRO A 48 0.11 -10.26 1.14
CA PRO A 48 -0.67 -10.29 -0.10
C PRO A 48 -1.89 -9.37 -0.10
N HIS A 49 -2.37 -9.08 -1.31
CA HIS A 49 -3.69 -8.51 -1.56
C HIS A 49 -4.57 -9.61 -2.15
N THR A 50 -5.74 -9.84 -1.59
CA THR A 50 -6.62 -10.94 -1.97
C THR A 50 -7.95 -10.42 -2.49
N PHE A 51 -8.36 -10.89 -3.66
CA PHE A 51 -9.62 -10.54 -4.30
C PHE A 51 -10.31 -11.79 -4.84
N VAL A 52 -11.62 -11.72 -4.99
CA VAL A 52 -12.34 -12.72 -5.76
C VAL A 52 -11.91 -12.58 -7.23
N LEU A 53 -11.48 -13.67 -7.85
CA LEU A 53 -10.89 -13.64 -9.20
C LEU A 53 -11.80 -12.95 -10.22
N ARG A 54 -13.09 -13.24 -10.21
CA ARG A 54 -14.06 -12.61 -11.12
C ARG A 54 -14.11 -11.10 -10.95
N GLU A 55 -14.04 -10.61 -9.72
CA GLU A 55 -14.05 -9.18 -9.43
C GLU A 55 -12.74 -8.52 -9.86
N LEU A 56 -11.60 -9.18 -9.62
CA LEU A 56 -10.31 -8.70 -10.08
C LEU A 56 -10.25 -8.62 -11.61
N THR A 57 -10.74 -9.63 -12.29
CA THR A 57 -10.81 -9.66 -13.76
C THR A 57 -11.67 -8.49 -14.28
N ALA A 58 -12.84 -8.27 -13.69
CA ALA A 58 -13.71 -7.15 -14.06
C ALA A 58 -13.05 -5.79 -13.84
N MET A 59 -12.30 -5.63 -12.76
CA MET A 59 -11.53 -4.42 -12.50
C MET A 59 -10.46 -4.17 -13.58
N MET A 60 -9.76 -5.22 -14.00
CA MET A 60 -8.73 -5.11 -15.03
C MET A 60 -9.33 -4.72 -16.38
N GLU A 61 -10.46 -5.31 -16.75
CA GLU A 61 -11.19 -4.96 -17.98
C GLU A 61 -11.69 -3.51 -17.93
N GLU A 62 -12.24 -3.07 -16.82
CA GLU A 62 -12.69 -1.69 -16.63
C GLU A 62 -11.53 -0.70 -16.70
N ALA A 63 -10.38 -1.04 -16.12
CA ALA A 63 -9.18 -0.21 -16.20
C ALA A 63 -8.72 -0.05 -17.65
N GLU A 64 -8.73 -1.13 -18.43
CA GLU A 64 -8.39 -1.11 -19.86
C GLU A 64 -9.37 -0.22 -20.64
N ASP A 65 -10.67 -0.37 -20.42
CA ASP A 65 -11.70 0.42 -21.09
C ASP A 65 -11.60 1.92 -20.76
N ARG A 66 -11.19 2.25 -19.55
CA ARG A 66 -10.97 3.65 -19.11
C ARG A 66 -9.60 4.20 -19.48
N GLY A 67 -8.74 3.40 -20.10
CA GLY A 67 -7.38 3.81 -20.47
C GLY A 67 -6.46 4.01 -19.27
N ILE A 68 -6.74 3.36 -18.14
CA ILE A 68 -5.87 3.40 -16.96
C ILE A 68 -4.72 2.42 -17.19
N THR A 69 -3.55 2.94 -17.51
CA THR A 69 -2.35 2.15 -17.83
C THR A 69 -1.38 2.02 -16.66
N TYR A 70 -1.59 2.81 -15.61
CA TYR A 70 -0.75 2.81 -14.42
C TYR A 70 -1.57 3.04 -13.16
N SER A 71 -1.32 2.20 -12.17
CA SER A 71 -1.77 2.41 -10.80
C SER A 71 -0.67 1.93 -9.84
N GLN A 72 -0.52 2.59 -8.72
CA GLN A 72 0.53 2.29 -7.77
C GLN A 72 0.44 0.85 -7.22
N SER A 73 -0.79 0.34 -7.07
CA SER A 73 -1.07 -1.03 -6.60
C SER A 73 -2.48 -1.45 -6.98
N VAL A 74 -2.80 -2.73 -6.76
CA VAL A 74 -4.15 -3.24 -7.01
C VAL A 74 -5.18 -2.56 -6.11
N PHE A 75 -4.85 -2.25 -4.85
CA PHE A 75 -5.81 -1.58 -3.97
C PHE A 75 -6.02 -0.12 -4.37
N THR A 76 -5.02 0.58 -4.90
CA THR A 76 -5.20 1.93 -5.44
C THR A 76 -6.07 1.90 -6.70
N LEU A 77 -5.89 0.91 -7.57
CA LEU A 77 -6.74 0.71 -8.73
C LEU A 77 -8.21 0.48 -8.29
N ALA A 78 -8.44 -0.36 -7.30
CA ALA A 78 -9.78 -0.60 -6.77
C ALA A 78 -10.43 0.70 -6.28
N ASN A 79 -9.69 1.56 -5.60
CA ASN A 79 -10.17 2.88 -5.19
C ASN A 79 -10.51 3.76 -6.39
N GLU A 80 -9.62 3.84 -7.37
CA GLU A 80 -9.82 4.66 -8.59
C GLU A 80 -11.08 4.24 -9.36
N LEU A 81 -11.37 2.95 -9.41
CA LEU A 81 -12.54 2.39 -10.09
C LEU A 81 -13.81 2.39 -9.23
N GLY A 82 -13.72 2.77 -7.97
CA GLY A 82 -14.86 2.79 -7.06
C GLY A 82 -15.25 1.41 -6.49
N HIS A 83 -14.39 0.41 -6.60
CA HIS A 83 -14.58 -0.92 -6.01
C HIS A 83 -14.18 -0.91 -4.53
N VAL A 84 -14.96 -0.22 -3.73
CA VAL A 84 -14.77 -0.02 -2.29
C VAL A 84 -16.05 -0.40 -1.53
N PRO A 85 -15.99 -0.68 -0.23
CA PRO A 85 -14.81 -0.60 0.63
C PRO A 85 -13.84 -1.75 0.43
N LEU A 86 -12.58 -1.49 0.79
CA LEU A 86 -11.57 -2.52 0.91
C LEU A 86 -11.50 -2.99 2.36
N HIS A 87 -11.52 -4.30 2.55
CA HIS A 87 -11.42 -4.90 3.87
C HIS A 87 -9.97 -5.25 4.19
N THR A 88 -9.62 -5.22 5.47
CA THR A 88 -8.25 -5.44 5.92
C THR A 88 -8.10 -6.75 6.66
N ALA A 89 -6.92 -7.34 6.54
CA ALA A 89 -6.48 -8.47 7.35
C ALA A 89 -5.20 -8.06 8.08
N GLU A 90 -5.06 -8.50 9.31
CA GLU A 90 -3.89 -8.17 10.14
C GLU A 90 -2.63 -8.79 9.55
N GLY A 91 -1.60 -7.96 9.37
CA GLY A 91 -0.28 -8.39 8.93
C GLY A 91 0.71 -8.52 10.08
N GLU A 92 1.98 -8.63 9.72
CA GLU A 92 3.08 -8.75 10.68
C GLU A 92 4.25 -7.84 10.30
N MET A 93 4.94 -7.31 11.30
CA MET A 93 6.13 -6.45 11.09
C MET A 93 7.24 -7.16 10.33
N MET A 94 7.37 -8.48 10.51
CA MET A 94 8.37 -9.29 9.82
C MET A 94 8.06 -9.53 8.34
N ASN A 95 6.83 -9.29 7.92
CA ASN A 95 6.40 -9.37 6.54
C ASN A 95 6.71 -8.05 5.83
N PHE A 96 7.95 -7.82 5.46
CA PHE A 96 8.33 -6.62 4.72
C PHE A 96 8.87 -6.95 3.33
N LYS A 97 8.68 -6.03 2.41
CA LYS A 97 9.09 -6.18 1.02
C LYS A 97 10.56 -5.80 0.86
N LEU A 98 11.35 -6.68 0.27
CA LEU A 98 12.73 -6.37 -0.12
C LEU A 98 12.69 -5.50 -1.38
N THR A 99 12.96 -4.23 -1.24
CA THR A 99 12.86 -3.24 -2.33
C THR A 99 14.16 -2.50 -2.56
N LEU A 100 14.87 -2.16 -1.49
CA LEU A 100 16.12 -1.41 -1.53
C LEU A 100 17.30 -2.31 -1.12
N PRO A 101 18.54 -2.01 -1.58
CA PRO A 101 19.72 -2.76 -1.14
C PRO A 101 19.88 -2.81 0.39
N SER A 102 19.52 -1.74 1.11
CA SER A 102 19.52 -1.70 2.57
C SER A 102 18.57 -2.70 3.23
N ASP A 103 17.50 -3.09 2.53
CA ASP A 103 16.55 -4.06 3.05
C ASP A 103 17.17 -5.45 3.22
N ILE A 104 18.19 -5.77 2.42
CA ILE A 104 18.94 -7.02 2.54
C ILE A 104 19.64 -7.09 3.90
N THR A 105 20.21 -5.99 4.35
CA THR A 105 20.87 -5.91 5.67
C THR A 105 19.86 -6.16 6.80
N ILE A 106 18.68 -5.54 6.69
CA ILE A 106 17.59 -5.74 7.66
C ILE A 106 17.14 -7.21 7.65
N PHE A 107 16.94 -7.78 6.46
CA PHE A 107 16.55 -9.18 6.31
C PHE A 107 17.58 -10.15 6.89
N GLN A 108 18.85 -9.89 6.68
CA GLN A 108 19.94 -10.69 7.26
C GLN A 108 19.93 -10.62 8.79
N ALA A 109 19.69 -9.45 9.36
CA ALA A 109 19.58 -9.27 10.80
C ALA A 109 18.41 -10.09 11.37
N ILE A 110 17.26 -10.06 10.71
CA ILE A 110 16.08 -10.86 11.08
C ILE A 110 16.40 -12.35 11.05
N LEU A 111 17.04 -12.83 9.98
CA LEU A 111 17.43 -14.22 9.86
C LEU A 111 18.40 -14.66 10.96
N HIS A 112 19.31 -13.78 11.34
CA HIS A 112 20.27 -14.05 12.41
C HIS A 112 19.56 -14.20 13.76
N GLU A 113 18.63 -13.32 14.07
CA GLU A 113 17.81 -13.39 15.29
C GLU A 113 16.96 -14.67 15.35
N THR A 114 16.34 -15.05 14.25
CA THR A 114 15.48 -16.24 14.21
C THR A 114 16.25 -17.57 14.26
N ARG A 115 17.54 -17.54 13.93
CA ARG A 115 18.43 -18.73 14.02
C ARG A 115 19.19 -18.82 15.33
N GLY A 116 19.29 -17.74 16.04
CA GLY A 116 19.93 -17.65 17.35
C GLY A 116 18.95 -18.05 18.44
#